data_324e2e39bffbea750d277338a4334cd1
#
_entry.id   324e2e39bffbea750d277338a4334cd1
#
_cell.length_a   1.000
_cell.length_b   1.000
_cell.length_c   1.000
_cell.angle_alpha   90.00
_cell.angle_beta   90.00
_cell.angle_gamma   90.00
#
_symmetry.space_group_name_H-M   'P 1'
#
loop_
_entity.id
_entity.type
_entity.pdbx_description
1 polymer ?
#
loop_
_entity_poly.entity_id
_entity_poly.type
_entity_poly.pdbx_seq_one_letter_code
_entity_poly.pdbx_strand_id
1 'polypeptide(L)'
;MTLTKTPICDFGKKAINFQLKSTDNKIISLKDISGEKGTLIMFICNHCPYVQAVIEDIVNDCIELEKIGIKSVAISSNDVNNYPEDSFDNMVKFSEENNFNFPYLYDETQEIAKKYDAVCTPDFFGYNQNLELQYRGRIRELKELKPVRSGTSDLMNAMKMIAEAGKGPKDQIPSMGCNIKWFK
;
A
#
# COMPACT_ATOMS: atom_id res chain seq x y z
N MET A 1 10.42 13.92 -11.37
CA MET A 1 9.46 12.90 -10.89
C MET A 1 9.12 12.02 -12.08
N THR A 2 9.44 10.73 -12.04
CA THR A 2 9.19 9.81 -13.15
C THR A 2 7.94 9.01 -12.86
N LEU A 3 7.01 8.99 -13.82
CA LEU A 3 5.80 8.18 -13.73
C LEU A 3 6.15 6.73 -14.01
N THR A 4 5.74 5.85 -13.09
CA THR A 4 6.07 4.41 -13.14
C THR A 4 4.79 3.59 -12.96
N LYS A 5 4.70 2.49 -13.70
CA LYS A 5 3.65 1.48 -13.54
C LYS A 5 4.19 0.26 -12.83
N THR A 6 3.36 -0.36 -11.99
CA THR A 6 3.69 -1.63 -11.36
C THR A 6 3.75 -2.76 -12.40
N PRO A 7 4.59 -3.79 -12.17
CA PRO A 7 4.55 -5.01 -12.98
C PRO A 7 3.22 -5.76 -12.75
N ILE A 8 3.02 -6.80 -13.55
CA ILE A 8 1.90 -7.73 -13.35
C ILE A 8 2.07 -8.51 -12.03
N CYS A 9 0.96 -8.97 -11.47
CA CYS A 9 0.95 -9.75 -10.24
C CYS A 9 1.74 -11.05 -10.40
N ASP A 10 2.70 -11.27 -9.50
CA ASP A 10 3.43 -12.54 -9.37
C ASP A 10 2.66 -13.44 -8.39
N PHE A 11 1.62 -14.10 -8.90
CA PHE A 11 0.70 -14.89 -8.11
C PHE A 11 1.41 -15.98 -7.29
N GLY A 12 1.10 -16.02 -6.00
CA GLY A 12 1.65 -16.99 -5.06
C GLY A 12 2.98 -16.58 -4.42
N LYS A 13 3.61 -15.49 -4.85
CA LYS A 13 4.82 -14.98 -4.21
C LYS A 13 4.55 -14.68 -2.74
N LYS A 14 5.37 -15.22 -1.86
CA LYS A 14 5.22 -15.06 -0.42
C LYS A 14 5.58 -13.63 0.03
N ALA A 15 4.80 -13.11 0.96
CA ALA A 15 5.17 -11.88 1.66
C ALA A 15 6.48 -12.07 2.44
N ILE A 16 7.27 -11.02 2.52
CA ILE A 16 8.58 -11.02 3.17
C ILE A 16 8.43 -10.37 4.55
N ASN A 17 8.99 -11.00 5.57
CA ASN A 17 8.94 -10.46 6.92
C ASN A 17 9.67 -9.13 7.04
N PHE A 18 9.18 -8.27 7.89
CA PHE A 18 9.78 -6.99 8.24
C PHE A 18 9.54 -6.65 9.72
N GLN A 19 10.34 -5.73 10.23
CA GLN A 19 10.14 -5.06 11.51
C GLN A 19 10.47 -3.60 11.30
N LEU A 20 9.47 -2.74 11.30
CA LEU A 20 9.60 -1.33 11.01
C LEU A 20 8.93 -0.47 12.06
N LYS A 21 9.46 0.74 12.24
CA LYS A 21 8.89 1.72 13.17
C LYS A 21 7.64 2.35 12.56
N SER A 22 6.57 2.33 13.32
CA SER A 22 5.31 2.99 13.00
C SER A 22 5.27 4.43 13.51
N THR A 23 4.39 5.24 12.93
CA THR A 23 4.18 6.65 13.33
C THR A 23 3.73 6.83 14.78
N ASP A 24 3.22 5.78 15.43
CA ASP A 24 2.93 5.75 16.87
C ASP A 24 4.11 5.24 17.72
N ASN A 25 5.32 5.19 17.16
CA ASN A 25 6.58 4.75 17.77
C ASN A 25 6.65 3.27 18.18
N LYS A 26 5.74 2.43 17.72
CA LYS A 26 5.81 0.98 17.91
C LYS A 26 6.61 0.32 16.79
N ILE A 27 7.23 -0.82 17.10
CA ILE A 27 7.82 -1.68 16.08
C ILE A 27 6.76 -2.70 15.65
N ILE A 28 6.46 -2.68 14.36
CA ILE A 28 5.42 -3.51 13.75
C ILE A 28 6.06 -4.51 12.79
N SER A 29 5.69 -5.77 12.93
CA SER A 29 6.12 -6.86 12.04
C SER A 29 5.02 -7.29 11.08
N LEU A 30 5.38 -8.07 10.06
CA LEU A 30 4.41 -8.71 9.17
C LEU A 30 3.38 -9.54 9.95
N LYS A 31 3.80 -10.24 11.00
CA LYS A 31 2.90 -11.04 11.84
C LYS A 31 1.83 -10.18 12.52
N ASP A 32 2.20 -9.00 12.98
CA ASP A 32 1.27 -8.09 13.68
C ASP A 32 0.15 -7.59 12.77
N ILE A 33 0.43 -7.46 11.47
CA ILE A 33 -0.51 -6.94 10.46
C ILE A 33 -1.06 -8.03 9.54
N SER A 34 -0.81 -9.29 9.82
CA SER A 34 -1.41 -10.40 9.07
C SER A 34 -2.86 -10.58 9.48
N GLY A 35 -3.77 -10.43 8.52
CA GLY A 35 -5.20 -10.61 8.74
C GLY A 35 -5.64 -12.07 8.59
N GLU A 36 -6.72 -12.43 9.26
CA GLU A 36 -7.28 -13.78 9.24
C GLU A 36 -7.67 -14.24 7.83
N LYS A 37 -8.18 -13.31 7.02
CA LYS A 37 -8.64 -13.58 5.64
C LYS A 37 -7.77 -12.99 4.55
N GLY A 38 -6.79 -12.19 4.92
CA GLY A 38 -5.85 -11.59 3.98
C GLY A 38 -5.16 -10.36 4.57
N THR A 39 -4.21 -9.84 3.81
CA THR A 39 -3.36 -8.72 4.22
C THR A 39 -3.11 -7.80 3.04
N LEU A 40 -3.28 -6.50 3.25
CA LEU A 40 -2.95 -5.46 2.27
C LEU A 40 -1.70 -4.71 2.72
N ILE A 41 -0.64 -4.75 1.90
CA ILE A 41 0.58 -3.98 2.09
C ILE A 41 0.65 -2.91 1.00
N MET A 42 0.84 -1.67 1.40
CA MET A 42 0.84 -0.51 0.50
C MET A 42 2.15 0.26 0.65
N PHE A 43 2.83 0.54 -0.47
CA PHE A 43 3.92 1.51 -0.47
C PHE A 43 3.36 2.87 -0.89
N ILE A 44 3.44 3.83 0.02
CA ILE A 44 2.95 5.20 -0.19
C ILE A 44 3.99 6.20 0.31
N CYS A 45 3.81 7.48 -0.01
CA CYS A 45 4.55 8.58 0.59
C CYS A 45 3.64 9.80 0.74
N ASN A 46 4.11 10.82 1.46
CA ASN A 46 3.24 11.95 1.82
C ASN A 46 3.05 12.94 0.67
N HIS A 47 4.09 13.19 -0.12
CA HIS A 47 4.09 14.26 -1.13
C HIS A 47 3.68 13.80 -2.54
N CYS A 48 3.46 12.50 -2.76
CA CYS A 48 3.09 12.00 -4.10
C CYS A 48 1.67 12.43 -4.49
N PRO A 49 1.48 13.16 -5.60
CA PRO A 49 0.14 13.58 -6.04
C PRO A 49 -0.79 12.41 -6.34
N TYR A 50 -0.26 11.26 -6.77
CA TYR A 50 -1.03 10.04 -7.01
C TYR A 50 -1.53 9.41 -5.71
N VAL A 51 -0.75 9.48 -4.63
CA VAL A 51 -1.19 9.06 -3.29
C VAL A 51 -2.24 10.02 -2.76
N GLN A 52 -1.97 11.33 -2.81
CA GLN A 52 -2.89 12.36 -2.32
C GLN A 52 -4.25 12.31 -3.03
N ALA A 53 -4.26 11.98 -4.33
CA ALA A 53 -5.49 11.85 -5.11
C ALA A 53 -6.40 10.71 -4.62
N VAL A 54 -5.84 9.65 -4.05
CA VAL A 54 -6.59 8.43 -3.64
C VAL A 54 -6.54 8.15 -2.15
N ILE A 55 -5.98 9.05 -1.33
CA ILE A 55 -5.78 8.76 0.10
C ILE A 55 -7.11 8.55 0.83
N GLU A 56 -8.15 9.29 0.48
CA GLU A 56 -9.48 9.09 1.03
C GLU A 56 -10.04 7.71 0.67
N ASP A 57 -9.86 7.28 -0.59
CA ASP A 57 -10.28 5.96 -1.04
C ASP A 57 -9.50 4.85 -0.32
N ILE A 58 -8.19 5.04 -0.11
CA ILE A 58 -7.35 4.10 0.65
C ILE A 58 -7.89 3.92 2.08
N VAL A 59 -8.15 5.02 2.78
CA VAL A 59 -8.65 4.96 4.16
C VAL A 59 -10.02 4.31 4.21
N ASN A 60 -10.94 4.69 3.34
CA ASN A 60 -12.27 4.12 3.29
C ASN A 60 -12.24 2.61 2.97
N ASP A 61 -11.45 2.20 1.98
CA ASP A 61 -11.30 0.79 1.65
C ASP A 61 -10.70 -0.01 2.81
N CYS A 62 -9.67 0.52 3.49
CA CYS A 62 -9.06 -0.15 4.65
C CYS A 62 -10.03 -0.32 5.82
N ILE A 63 -10.92 0.65 6.08
CA ILE A 63 -11.98 0.53 7.09
C ILE A 63 -12.92 -0.63 6.74
N GLU A 64 -13.36 -0.72 5.51
CA GLU A 64 -14.26 -1.80 5.07
C GLU A 64 -13.56 -3.17 5.02
N LEU A 65 -12.29 -3.20 4.63
CA LEU A 65 -11.48 -4.43 4.60
C LEU A 65 -11.29 -5.02 6.01
N GLU A 66 -11.07 -4.19 7.01
CA GLU A 66 -10.95 -4.64 8.40
C GLU A 66 -12.19 -5.40 8.87
N LYS A 67 -13.38 -4.95 8.49
CA LYS A 67 -14.66 -5.61 8.84
C LYS A 67 -14.79 -7.03 8.28
N ILE A 68 -14.06 -7.35 7.22
CA ILE A 68 -14.09 -8.67 6.58
C ILE A 68 -12.84 -9.52 6.87
N GLY A 69 -12.02 -9.13 7.85
CA GLY A 69 -10.87 -9.91 8.31
C GLY A 69 -9.57 -9.66 7.55
N ILE A 70 -9.48 -8.56 6.81
CA ILE A 70 -8.24 -8.13 6.13
C ILE A 70 -7.61 -7.00 6.92
N LYS A 71 -6.35 -7.16 7.30
CA LYS A 71 -5.55 -6.09 7.89
C LYS A 71 -4.76 -5.35 6.81
N SER A 72 -4.51 -4.08 7.03
CA SER A 72 -3.79 -3.21 6.11
C SER A 72 -2.62 -2.53 6.80
N VAL A 73 -1.56 -2.26 6.03
CA VAL A 73 -0.38 -1.50 6.46
C VAL A 73 0.14 -0.65 5.31
N ALA A 74 0.62 0.55 5.62
CA ALA A 74 1.31 1.40 4.67
C ALA A 74 2.80 1.53 5.07
N ILE A 75 3.68 1.58 4.07
CA ILE A 75 5.13 1.70 4.25
C ILE A 75 5.64 2.85 3.38
N SER A 76 6.42 3.75 3.96
CA SER A 76 7.13 4.81 3.24
C SER A 76 8.63 4.50 3.20
N SER A 77 9.21 4.58 2.01
CA SER A 77 10.62 4.21 1.77
C SER A 77 11.39 5.29 0.99
N ASN A 78 10.87 6.50 0.86
CA ASN A 78 11.53 7.56 0.12
C ASN A 78 12.77 8.10 0.86
N ASP A 79 13.75 8.54 0.09
CA ASP A 79 14.92 9.27 0.58
C ASP A 79 14.52 10.63 1.17
N VAL A 80 14.44 10.70 2.49
CA VAL A 80 14.01 11.91 3.20
C VAL A 80 15.07 13.01 3.24
N ASN A 81 16.33 12.68 2.93
CA ASN A 81 17.41 13.69 2.87
C ASN A 81 17.21 14.61 1.66
N ASN A 82 16.78 14.06 0.55
CA ASN A 82 16.48 14.81 -0.66
C ASN A 82 14.99 15.18 -0.81
N TYR A 83 14.10 14.52 -0.05
CA TYR A 83 12.65 14.73 -0.06
C TYR A 83 12.12 14.85 1.38
N PRO A 84 12.43 15.96 2.08
CA PRO A 84 12.08 16.15 3.50
C PRO A 84 10.56 16.15 3.76
N GLU A 85 9.75 16.34 2.74
CA GLU A 85 8.28 16.21 2.80
C GLU A 85 7.84 14.81 3.26
N ASP A 86 8.69 13.79 3.03
CA ASP A 86 8.43 12.41 3.43
C ASP A 86 9.12 12.02 4.75
N SER A 87 9.62 12.99 5.51
CA SER A 87 10.21 12.75 6.83
C SER A 87 9.24 12.03 7.78
N PHE A 88 9.80 11.36 8.79
CA PHE A 88 9.01 10.67 9.80
C PHE A 88 7.99 11.60 10.50
N ASP A 89 8.41 12.81 10.85
CA ASP A 89 7.49 13.80 11.45
C ASP A 89 6.34 14.17 10.51
N ASN A 90 6.62 14.28 9.22
CA ASN A 90 5.59 14.53 8.23
C ASN A 90 4.71 13.28 7.97
N MET A 91 5.24 12.07 8.13
CA MET A 91 4.43 10.84 8.12
C MET A 91 3.41 10.84 9.27
N VAL A 92 3.83 11.23 10.47
CA VAL A 92 2.93 11.37 11.64
C VAL A 92 1.79 12.32 11.31
N LYS A 93 2.10 13.53 10.85
CA LYS A 93 1.09 14.53 10.46
C LYS A 93 0.15 14.01 9.37
N PHE A 94 0.71 13.43 8.31
CA PHE A 94 -0.06 12.90 7.19
C PHE A 94 -1.06 11.81 7.62
N SER A 95 -0.62 10.92 8.52
CA SER A 95 -1.49 9.86 9.04
C SER A 95 -2.61 10.41 9.93
N GLU A 96 -2.33 11.43 10.74
CA GLU A 96 -3.32 12.10 11.60
C GLU A 96 -4.32 12.90 10.77
N GLU A 97 -3.86 13.73 9.85
CA GLU A 97 -4.69 14.56 8.99
C GLU A 97 -5.65 13.76 8.11
N ASN A 98 -5.22 12.55 7.68
CA ASN A 98 -6.03 11.66 6.85
C ASN A 98 -6.75 10.55 7.64
N ASN A 99 -6.69 10.57 8.97
CA ASN A 99 -7.37 9.61 9.85
C ASN A 99 -7.05 8.15 9.51
N PHE A 100 -5.78 7.80 9.37
CA PHE A 100 -5.36 6.43 9.08
C PHE A 100 -5.86 5.46 10.15
N ASN A 101 -6.57 4.41 9.73
CA ASN A 101 -7.00 3.29 10.58
C ASN A 101 -6.04 2.10 10.51
N PHE A 102 -4.89 2.26 9.89
CA PHE A 102 -3.84 1.26 9.69
C PHE A 102 -2.48 1.83 10.09
N PRO A 103 -1.51 0.97 10.47
CA PRO A 103 -0.15 1.42 10.75
C PRO A 103 0.51 2.04 9.51
N TYR A 104 1.28 3.12 9.74
CA TYR A 104 2.12 3.76 8.72
C TYR A 104 3.58 3.63 9.16
N LEU A 105 4.35 2.82 8.43
CA LEU A 105 5.68 2.36 8.80
C LEU A 105 6.77 3.07 7.99
N TYR A 106 7.91 3.29 8.63
CA TYR A 106 9.09 3.92 8.02
C TYR A 106 10.15 2.88 7.69
N ASP A 107 10.39 2.65 6.41
CA ASP A 107 11.46 1.82 5.85
C ASP A 107 12.70 2.70 5.57
N GLU A 108 13.36 3.12 6.66
CA GLU A 108 14.48 4.07 6.64
C GLU A 108 15.63 3.62 5.72
N THR A 109 15.90 2.32 5.66
CA THR A 109 17.00 1.75 4.86
C THR A 109 16.63 1.45 3.42
N GLN A 110 15.35 1.52 3.08
CA GLN A 110 14.79 1.12 1.78
C GLN A 110 14.91 -0.37 1.46
N GLU A 111 15.32 -1.18 2.41
CA GLU A 111 15.51 -2.62 2.21
C GLU A 111 14.18 -3.34 1.98
N ILE A 112 13.13 -2.94 2.68
CA ILE A 112 11.83 -3.61 2.58
C ILE A 112 11.20 -3.32 1.22
N ALA A 113 11.19 -2.07 0.77
CA ALA A 113 10.71 -1.74 -0.56
C ALA A 113 11.45 -2.50 -1.65
N LYS A 114 12.78 -2.62 -1.54
CA LYS A 114 13.61 -3.41 -2.49
C LYS A 114 13.26 -4.90 -2.46
N LYS A 115 13.08 -5.49 -1.27
CA LYS A 115 12.72 -6.91 -1.12
C LYS A 115 11.33 -7.22 -1.67
N TYR A 116 10.40 -6.28 -1.60
CA TYR A 116 9.06 -6.40 -2.18
C TYR A 116 9.02 -6.08 -3.68
N ASP A 117 10.12 -5.64 -4.28
CA ASP A 117 10.16 -5.11 -5.64
C ASP A 117 9.14 -3.97 -5.86
N ALA A 118 8.94 -3.13 -4.84
CA ALA A 118 8.10 -1.96 -4.94
C ALA A 118 8.74 -0.94 -5.88
N VAL A 119 7.96 -0.33 -6.76
CA VAL A 119 8.50 0.53 -7.84
C VAL A 119 7.97 1.96 -7.82
N CYS A 120 6.79 2.16 -7.28
CA CYS A 120 6.14 3.48 -7.26
C CYS A 120 5.29 3.68 -6.01
N THR A 121 4.72 4.86 -5.86
CA THR A 121 3.72 5.18 -4.87
C THR A 121 2.48 5.78 -5.55
N PRO A 122 1.26 5.24 -5.29
CA PRO A 122 0.99 4.06 -4.49
C PRO A 122 1.30 2.74 -5.22
N ASP A 123 1.76 1.73 -4.49
CA ASP A 123 1.95 0.36 -4.97
C ASP A 123 1.23 -0.59 -4.01
N PHE A 124 0.25 -1.34 -4.50
CA PHE A 124 -0.63 -2.16 -3.67
C PHE A 124 -0.32 -3.65 -3.84
N PHE A 125 -0.14 -4.34 -2.70
CA PHE A 125 0.12 -5.78 -2.63
C PHE A 125 -0.96 -6.44 -1.79
N GLY A 126 -1.85 -7.19 -2.43
CA GLY A 126 -2.92 -7.94 -1.76
C GLY A 126 -2.54 -9.40 -1.58
N TYR A 127 -2.50 -9.86 -0.34
CA TYR A 127 -2.15 -11.24 0.04
C TYR A 127 -3.35 -11.98 0.59
N ASN A 128 -3.40 -13.30 0.34
CA ASN A 128 -4.39 -14.18 0.97
C ASN A 128 -3.99 -14.53 2.42
N GLN A 129 -4.80 -15.37 3.09
CA GLN A 129 -4.55 -15.83 4.46
C GLN A 129 -3.21 -16.56 4.64
N ASN A 130 -2.65 -17.12 3.57
CA ASN A 130 -1.35 -17.82 3.56
C ASN A 130 -0.20 -16.88 3.19
N LEU A 131 -0.43 -15.58 3.15
CA LEU A 131 0.55 -14.56 2.73
C LEU A 131 1.10 -14.79 1.32
N GLU A 132 0.28 -15.31 0.43
CA GLU A 132 0.56 -15.46 -0.99
C GLU A 132 -0.04 -14.32 -1.78
N LEU A 133 0.77 -13.67 -2.62
CA LEU A 133 0.35 -12.53 -3.42
C LEU A 133 -0.77 -12.94 -4.40
N GLN A 134 -1.87 -12.19 -4.37
CA GLN A 134 -3.04 -12.43 -5.21
C GLN A 134 -3.51 -11.17 -5.95
N TYR A 135 -3.02 -10.00 -5.55
CA TYR A 135 -3.35 -8.74 -6.19
C TYR A 135 -2.14 -7.79 -6.20
N ARG A 136 -1.82 -7.27 -7.37
CA ARG A 136 -0.91 -6.15 -7.57
C ARG A 136 -1.45 -5.25 -8.67
N GLY A 137 -2.33 -4.35 -8.29
CA GLY A 137 -3.05 -3.49 -9.21
C GLY A 137 -3.41 -2.14 -8.57
N ARG A 138 -4.11 -1.31 -9.34
CA ARG A 138 -4.54 0.01 -8.89
C ARG A 138 -5.67 -0.09 -7.85
N ILE A 139 -5.85 0.99 -7.07
CA ILE A 139 -7.03 1.11 -6.21
C ILE A 139 -8.28 1.40 -7.06
N ARG A 140 -8.21 2.40 -7.93
CA ARG A 140 -9.25 2.75 -8.90
C ARG A 140 -8.69 3.59 -10.05
N GLU A 141 -9.52 3.83 -11.06
CA GLU A 141 -9.16 4.70 -12.17
C GLU A 141 -8.96 6.14 -11.71
N LEU A 142 -7.89 6.77 -12.22
CA LEU A 142 -7.65 8.20 -12.10
C LEU A 142 -7.77 8.85 -13.48
N LYS A 143 -8.52 9.94 -13.55
CA LYS A 143 -8.55 10.86 -14.70
C LYS A 143 -8.02 12.21 -14.24
N GLU A 144 -6.90 12.66 -14.78
CA GLU A 144 -6.26 13.92 -14.39
C GLU A 144 -6.10 14.07 -12.86
N LEU A 145 -5.57 13.03 -12.21
CA LEU A 145 -5.42 12.94 -10.75
C LEU A 145 -6.74 13.05 -9.95
N LYS A 146 -7.86 12.75 -10.58
CA LYS A 146 -9.16 12.66 -9.90
C LYS A 146 -9.65 11.22 -9.92
N PRO A 147 -9.98 10.64 -8.76
CA PRO A 147 -10.49 9.28 -8.70
C PRO A 147 -11.89 9.19 -9.34
N VAL A 148 -12.06 8.20 -10.20
CA VAL A 148 -13.38 7.88 -10.79
C VAL A 148 -14.12 6.99 -9.80
N ARG A 149 -15.08 7.58 -9.08
CA ARG A 149 -15.86 6.92 -8.03
C ARG A 149 -17.20 6.38 -8.56
N SER A 150 -17.14 5.57 -9.62
CA SER A 150 -18.29 4.84 -10.15
C SER A 150 -18.29 3.41 -9.61
N GLY A 151 -18.92 3.20 -8.45
CA GLY A 151 -18.97 1.88 -7.80
C GLY A 151 -17.77 1.57 -6.92
N THR A 152 -17.67 0.30 -6.55
CA THR A 152 -16.60 -0.23 -5.68
C THR A 152 -15.24 -0.15 -6.36
N SER A 153 -14.19 0.16 -5.61
CA SER A 153 -12.83 0.22 -6.13
C SER A 153 -12.34 -1.13 -6.65
N ASP A 154 -11.39 -1.11 -7.58
CA ASP A 154 -10.77 -2.34 -8.09
C ASP A 154 -10.05 -3.09 -6.95
N LEU A 155 -9.39 -2.36 -6.05
CA LEU A 155 -8.73 -2.91 -4.86
C LEU A 155 -9.73 -3.62 -3.95
N MET A 156 -10.84 -2.97 -3.61
CA MET A 156 -11.87 -3.55 -2.75
C MET A 156 -12.46 -4.83 -3.36
N ASN A 157 -12.79 -4.81 -4.65
CA ASN A 157 -13.31 -5.98 -5.34
C ASN A 157 -12.33 -7.14 -5.31
N ALA A 158 -11.04 -6.88 -5.56
CA ALA A 158 -10.00 -7.90 -5.53
C ALA A 158 -9.81 -8.47 -4.11
N MET A 159 -9.74 -7.62 -3.10
CA MET A 159 -9.54 -8.06 -1.72
C MET A 159 -10.74 -8.83 -1.16
N LYS A 160 -11.97 -8.51 -1.57
CA LYS A 160 -13.15 -9.32 -1.25
C LYS A 160 -13.05 -10.73 -1.85
N MET A 161 -12.65 -10.84 -3.12
CA MET A 161 -12.42 -12.16 -3.75
C MET A 161 -11.36 -12.96 -2.98
N ILE A 162 -10.27 -12.31 -2.59
CA ILE A 162 -9.18 -12.93 -1.82
C ILE A 162 -9.70 -13.44 -0.46
N ALA A 163 -10.48 -12.62 0.25
CA ALA A 163 -11.06 -13.01 1.54
C ALA A 163 -12.03 -14.21 1.43
N GLU A 164 -12.78 -14.28 0.35
CA GLU A 164 -13.79 -15.34 0.13
C GLU A 164 -13.19 -16.63 -0.42
N ALA A 165 -12.28 -16.52 -1.40
CA ALA A 165 -11.78 -17.67 -2.17
C ALA A 165 -10.27 -17.92 -2.05
N GLY A 166 -9.52 -17.04 -1.39
CA GLY A 166 -8.05 -17.11 -1.29
C GLY A 166 -7.32 -16.79 -2.60
N LYS A 167 -8.04 -16.29 -3.62
CA LYS A 167 -7.51 -15.96 -4.95
C LYS A 167 -8.05 -14.62 -5.41
N GLY A 168 -7.19 -13.82 -6.02
CA GLY A 168 -7.56 -12.56 -6.67
C GLY A 168 -8.03 -12.73 -8.11
N PRO A 169 -8.46 -11.63 -8.77
CA PRO A 169 -8.87 -11.65 -10.16
C PRO A 169 -7.68 -11.99 -11.07
N LYS A 170 -7.95 -12.68 -12.19
CA LYS A 170 -6.91 -12.99 -13.19
C LYS A 170 -6.38 -11.73 -13.87
N ASP A 171 -7.30 -10.84 -14.25
CA ASP A 171 -6.99 -9.59 -14.94
C ASP A 171 -6.94 -8.46 -13.93
N GLN A 172 -5.80 -7.78 -13.89
CA GLN A 172 -5.54 -6.69 -12.97
C GLN A 172 -4.98 -5.50 -13.73
N ILE A 173 -5.43 -4.31 -13.38
CA ILE A 173 -4.90 -3.08 -13.97
C ILE A 173 -3.77 -2.58 -13.08
N PRO A 174 -2.54 -2.42 -13.61
CA PRO A 174 -1.41 -1.95 -12.82
C PRO A 174 -1.67 -0.62 -12.13
N SER A 175 -1.15 -0.47 -10.92
CA SER A 175 -1.04 0.84 -10.27
C SER A 175 -0.04 1.71 -11.03
N MET A 176 -0.24 3.00 -10.98
CA MET A 176 0.63 4.00 -11.60
C MET A 176 0.85 5.15 -10.62
N GLY A 177 2.08 5.60 -10.52
CA GLY A 177 2.41 6.70 -9.63
C GLY A 177 3.85 7.17 -9.77
N CYS A 178 4.28 7.97 -8.80
CA CYS A 178 5.65 8.47 -8.75
C CYS A 178 6.62 7.35 -8.40
N ASN A 179 7.75 7.27 -9.10
CA ASN A 179 8.82 6.35 -8.70
C ASN A 179 9.24 6.56 -7.24
N ILE A 180 9.59 5.48 -6.54
CA ILE A 180 10.21 5.56 -5.21
C ILE A 180 11.52 6.33 -5.33
N LYS A 181 11.79 7.20 -4.36
CA LYS A 181 13.00 8.03 -4.31
C LYS A 181 14.11 7.25 -3.62
N TRP A 182 14.90 6.53 -4.41
CA TRP A 182 16.01 5.73 -3.90
C TRP A 182 17.19 6.61 -3.48
N PHE A 183 17.90 6.17 -2.44
CA PHE A 183 19.20 6.75 -2.11
C PHE A 183 20.16 6.66 -3.31
N LYS A 184 20.97 7.69 -3.51
CA LYS A 184 22.01 7.75 -4.55
C LYS A 184 23.29 7.10 -4.09
#